data_da4f08fb8674ca0bb1ba5f5145d1939a
#
_entry.id   da4f08fb8674ca0bb1ba5f5145d1939a
#
_cell.length_a   1.000
_cell.length_b   1.000
_cell.length_c   1.000
_cell.angle_alpha   90.00
_cell.angle_beta   90.00
_cell.angle_gamma   90.00
#
_symmetry.space_group_name_H-M   'P 1'
#
loop_
_entity.id
_entity.type
_entity.pdbx_description
1 polymer ?
#
loop_
_entity_poly.entity_id
_entity_poly.type
_entity_poly.pdbx_seq_one_letter_code
_entity_poly.pdbx_strand_id
1 'polypeptide(L)'
;MTDPPAVSDLASWPTHRWEDVLARVRALVPPTPCVRFPDLGACYGGDIALKLENLQRTGSFKVRGAISKLTALGPEARSGGVVACSSGNHGRAVAWVAGELDVPATIFVPEWVDPVKLAGMREDGADVRLVGTSYDEAAAAAHQEVQRTGRPFVHPFDDVDVAAGQGTVALEILEVVPDVRHVIVCLSGGGLAGGVAAALRAHGSDAEVVAVSAERARVMFESLKAGRPLELEEESTIASALSGGIELENRVTFDLVRRHVDRHVVVEEAAIERAMGIAARHLHLVVEGGGAVGLAALFEGLLPAEDRAGPTVVVVSGGNVDATRLAEIVTRA
;
A
#
# COMPACT_ATOMS: atom_id res chain seq x y z
N MET A 1 -3.44 11.50 33.09
CA MET A 1 -3.62 11.19 31.68
C MET A 1 -3.13 9.77 31.53
N THR A 2 -4.04 8.82 31.36
CA THR A 2 -3.67 7.41 31.10
C THR A 2 -3.16 7.36 29.68
N ASP A 3 -1.94 6.80 29.49
CA ASP A 3 -1.43 6.50 28.16
C ASP A 3 -2.50 5.75 27.36
N PRO A 4 -2.72 6.12 26.07
CA PRO A 4 -3.62 5.35 25.23
C PRO A 4 -3.14 3.89 25.22
N PRO A 5 -4.07 2.90 25.18
CA PRO A 5 -3.68 1.49 25.16
C PRO A 5 -2.67 1.29 24.05
N ALA A 6 -1.53 0.68 24.40
CA ALA A 6 -0.46 0.38 23.46
C ALA A 6 -1.08 -0.31 22.24
N VAL A 7 -0.97 0.30 21.07
CA VAL A 7 -1.33 -0.33 19.80
C VAL A 7 -0.56 -1.63 19.77
N SER A 8 -1.24 -2.77 19.66
CA SER A 8 -0.59 -4.07 19.70
C SER A 8 0.40 -4.13 18.55
N ASP A 9 1.70 -4.16 18.88
CA ASP A 9 2.78 -4.23 17.90
C ASP A 9 2.61 -5.51 17.07
N LEU A 10 2.31 -5.36 15.79
CA LEU A 10 2.08 -6.46 14.86
C LEU A 10 3.26 -7.45 14.82
N ALA A 11 4.49 -6.96 15.01
CA ALA A 11 5.67 -7.81 15.05
C ALA A 11 5.68 -8.78 16.26
N SER A 12 4.93 -8.47 17.31
CA SER A 12 4.75 -9.35 18.48
C SER A 12 3.61 -10.36 18.33
N TRP A 13 2.87 -10.32 17.24
CA TRP A 13 1.80 -11.27 16.99
C TRP A 13 2.38 -12.67 16.79
N PRO A 14 1.76 -13.70 17.39
CA PRO A 14 2.14 -15.09 17.12
C PRO A 14 1.85 -15.44 15.65
N THR A 15 2.66 -16.33 15.09
CA THR A 15 2.60 -16.69 13.65
C THR A 15 1.21 -17.17 13.23
N HIS A 16 0.50 -17.96 14.07
CA HIS A 16 -0.85 -18.44 13.75
C HIS A 16 -1.84 -17.29 13.49
N ARG A 17 -1.71 -16.15 14.16
CA ARG A 17 -2.57 -14.99 13.93
C ARG A 17 -2.33 -14.38 12.54
N TRP A 18 -1.08 -14.37 12.08
CA TRP A 18 -0.73 -13.98 10.74
C TRP A 18 -1.24 -14.96 9.69
N GLU A 19 -1.15 -16.26 9.98
CA GLU A 19 -1.68 -17.33 9.14
C GLU A 19 -3.21 -17.21 8.99
N ASP A 20 -3.94 -16.86 10.07
CA ASP A 20 -5.38 -16.58 10.03
C ASP A 20 -5.70 -15.37 9.13
N VAL A 21 -4.92 -14.30 9.18
CA VAL A 21 -5.08 -13.15 8.28
C VAL A 21 -4.84 -13.57 6.83
N LEU A 22 -3.75 -14.30 6.56
CA LEU A 22 -3.43 -14.80 5.22
C LEU A 22 -4.53 -15.72 4.68
N ALA A 23 -5.07 -16.61 5.51
CA ALA A 23 -6.16 -17.51 5.12
C ALA A 23 -7.41 -16.71 4.71
N ARG A 24 -7.79 -15.67 5.48
CA ARG A 24 -8.91 -14.78 5.13
C ARG A 24 -8.67 -14.02 3.82
N VAL A 25 -7.45 -13.54 3.59
CA VAL A 25 -7.09 -12.87 2.32
C VAL A 25 -7.21 -13.86 1.16
N ARG A 26 -6.65 -15.07 1.31
CA ARG A 26 -6.65 -16.11 0.27
C ARG A 26 -8.03 -16.71 -0.02
N ALA A 27 -8.97 -16.57 0.89
CA ALA A 27 -10.36 -16.99 0.67
C ALA A 27 -11.06 -16.15 -0.43
N LEU A 28 -10.59 -14.91 -0.66
CA LEU A 28 -11.21 -14.00 -1.65
C LEU A 28 -10.29 -13.69 -2.84
N VAL A 29 -8.97 -13.66 -2.64
CA VAL A 29 -8.01 -13.35 -3.71
C VAL A 29 -6.86 -14.36 -3.74
N PRO A 30 -6.37 -14.76 -4.92
CA PRO A 30 -5.21 -15.62 -5.02
C PRO A 30 -3.93 -14.88 -4.60
N PRO A 31 -2.87 -15.63 -4.23
CA PRO A 31 -1.54 -15.05 -4.07
C PRO A 31 -1.07 -14.43 -5.38
N THR A 32 -0.37 -13.30 -5.29
CA THR A 32 0.23 -12.67 -6.47
C THR A 32 1.57 -13.33 -6.78
N PRO A 33 2.00 -13.33 -8.07
CA PRO A 33 3.29 -13.88 -8.44
C PRO A 33 4.45 -13.18 -7.70
N CYS A 34 5.42 -14.00 -7.28
CA CYS A 34 6.75 -13.54 -6.87
C CYS A 34 7.75 -14.19 -7.84
N VAL A 35 8.28 -13.41 -8.80
CA VAL A 35 9.00 -13.93 -9.96
C VAL A 35 10.43 -13.41 -9.96
N ARG A 36 11.41 -14.30 -10.14
CA ARG A 36 12.82 -13.93 -10.33
C ARG A 36 13.03 -13.35 -11.73
N PHE A 37 13.81 -12.27 -11.80
CA PHE A 37 14.21 -11.60 -13.03
C PHE A 37 15.73 -11.61 -13.16
N PRO A 38 16.32 -12.67 -13.76
CA PRO A 38 17.78 -12.80 -13.90
C PRO A 38 18.44 -11.62 -14.62
N ASP A 39 17.75 -11.04 -15.61
CA ASP A 39 18.25 -9.87 -16.35
C ASP A 39 18.38 -8.63 -15.44
N LEU A 40 17.46 -8.44 -14.50
CA LEU A 40 17.61 -7.38 -13.49
C LEU A 40 18.81 -7.66 -12.59
N GLY A 41 19.02 -8.91 -12.18
CA GLY A 41 20.20 -9.32 -11.42
C GLY A 41 21.49 -9.07 -12.17
N ALA A 42 21.54 -9.35 -13.47
CA ALA A 42 22.69 -9.09 -14.32
C ALA A 42 22.98 -7.58 -14.46
N CYS A 43 21.94 -6.75 -14.60
CA CYS A 43 22.10 -5.31 -14.78
C CYS A 43 22.40 -4.55 -13.49
N TYR A 44 21.75 -4.93 -12.37
CA TYR A 44 21.78 -4.16 -11.12
C TYR A 44 22.44 -4.90 -9.96
N GLY A 45 22.93 -6.12 -10.19
CA GLY A 45 23.58 -6.98 -9.20
C GLY A 45 22.60 -7.72 -8.30
N GLY A 46 23.02 -8.92 -7.85
CA GLY A 46 22.25 -9.76 -6.92
C GLY A 46 21.20 -10.66 -7.58
N ASP A 47 20.44 -11.36 -6.74
CA ASP A 47 19.28 -12.19 -7.14
C ASP A 47 18.00 -11.38 -6.89
N ILE A 48 17.37 -10.90 -7.96
CA ILE A 48 16.24 -9.99 -7.89
C ILE A 48 14.95 -10.71 -8.27
N ALA A 49 13.95 -10.62 -7.38
CA ALA A 49 12.58 -11.02 -7.64
C ALA A 49 11.62 -9.83 -7.51
N LEU A 50 10.52 -9.89 -8.23
CA LEU A 50 9.42 -8.91 -8.16
C LEU A 50 8.19 -9.56 -7.56
N LYS A 51 7.65 -8.98 -6.50
CA LYS A 51 6.33 -9.31 -5.95
C LYS A 51 5.27 -8.45 -6.62
N LEU A 52 4.43 -9.05 -7.45
CA LEU A 52 3.61 -8.36 -8.44
C LEU A 52 2.20 -8.04 -7.91
N GLU A 53 2.08 -7.11 -6.96
CA GLU A 53 0.79 -6.66 -6.43
C GLU A 53 -0.03 -5.81 -7.44
N ASN A 54 0.60 -5.33 -8.52
CA ASN A 54 -0.08 -4.74 -9.66
C ASN A 54 -0.98 -5.73 -10.41
N LEU A 55 -0.78 -7.04 -10.24
CA LEU A 55 -1.61 -8.11 -10.82
C LEU A 55 -2.73 -8.58 -9.87
N GLN A 56 -2.88 -7.95 -8.71
CA GLN A 56 -3.95 -8.29 -7.77
C GLN A 56 -5.32 -7.88 -8.34
N ARG A 57 -6.39 -8.50 -7.85
CA ARG A 57 -7.79 -8.37 -8.34
C ARG A 57 -8.23 -6.92 -8.61
N THR A 58 -7.87 -5.97 -7.72
CA THR A 58 -8.19 -4.55 -7.87
C THR A 58 -7.04 -3.72 -8.43
N GLY A 59 -6.00 -4.38 -8.97
CA GLY A 59 -4.81 -3.74 -9.56
C GLY A 59 -3.82 -3.19 -8.53
N SER A 60 -3.96 -3.51 -7.23
CA SER A 60 -3.01 -3.10 -6.19
C SER A 60 -3.15 -3.93 -4.92
N PHE A 61 -2.14 -3.87 -4.06
CA PHE A 61 -2.11 -4.54 -2.74
C PHE A 61 -3.26 -4.15 -1.80
N LYS A 62 -3.93 -3.03 -2.03
CA LYS A 62 -4.94 -2.45 -1.11
C LYS A 62 -6.08 -3.40 -0.78
N VAL A 63 -6.42 -4.31 -1.68
CA VAL A 63 -7.47 -5.31 -1.46
C VAL A 63 -7.19 -6.21 -0.25
N ARG A 64 -5.93 -6.51 0.06
CA ARG A 64 -5.53 -7.35 1.19
C ARG A 64 -5.93 -6.73 2.53
N GLY A 65 -5.64 -5.45 2.72
CA GLY A 65 -6.03 -4.70 3.92
C GLY A 65 -7.55 -4.52 4.03
N ALA A 66 -8.23 -4.28 2.91
CA ALA A 66 -9.70 -4.22 2.88
C ALA A 66 -10.32 -5.56 3.30
N ILE A 67 -9.84 -6.69 2.78
CA ILE A 67 -10.28 -8.04 3.17
C ILE A 67 -10.03 -8.26 4.66
N SER A 68 -8.82 -8.02 5.13
CA SER A 68 -8.46 -8.22 6.53
C SER A 68 -9.39 -7.42 7.45
N LYS A 69 -9.63 -6.14 7.14
CA LYS A 69 -10.50 -5.26 7.93
C LYS A 69 -11.95 -5.72 7.92
N LEU A 70 -12.54 -5.90 6.74
CA LEU A 70 -13.96 -6.25 6.63
C LEU A 70 -14.27 -7.63 7.21
N THR A 71 -13.37 -8.60 7.07
CA THR A 71 -13.52 -9.93 7.64
C THR A 71 -13.27 -9.99 9.15
N ALA A 72 -12.52 -9.03 9.70
CA ALA A 72 -12.34 -8.89 11.15
C ALA A 72 -13.57 -8.30 11.87
N LEU A 73 -14.44 -7.58 11.14
CA LEU A 73 -15.66 -7.03 11.70
C LEU A 73 -16.64 -8.14 12.11
N GLY A 74 -17.28 -7.96 13.26
CA GLY A 74 -18.36 -8.85 13.69
C GLY A 74 -19.61 -8.77 12.78
N PRO A 75 -20.51 -9.75 12.84
CA PRO A 75 -21.70 -9.81 11.97
C PRO A 75 -22.58 -8.54 12.03
N GLU A 76 -22.75 -7.98 13.22
CA GLU A 76 -23.55 -6.77 13.44
C GLU A 76 -22.94 -5.54 12.76
N ALA A 77 -21.61 -5.34 12.91
CA ALA A 77 -20.89 -4.25 12.26
C ALA A 77 -20.91 -4.40 10.74
N ARG A 78 -20.78 -5.62 10.21
CA ARG A 78 -20.90 -5.90 8.77
C ARG A 78 -22.30 -5.58 8.23
N SER A 79 -23.36 -5.99 8.91
CA SER A 79 -24.74 -5.71 8.46
C SER A 79 -25.07 -4.22 8.46
N GLY A 80 -24.47 -3.44 9.38
CA GLY A 80 -24.58 -1.97 9.40
C GLY A 80 -23.83 -1.28 8.26
N GLY A 81 -22.87 -1.96 7.66
CA GLY A 81 -22.01 -1.45 6.59
C GLY A 81 -20.80 -0.67 7.07
N VAL A 82 -20.01 -0.22 6.11
CA VAL A 82 -18.74 0.50 6.35
C VAL A 82 -18.71 1.85 5.65
N VAL A 83 -17.81 2.71 6.10
CA VAL A 83 -17.53 4.03 5.48
C VAL A 83 -16.05 4.09 5.12
N ALA A 84 -15.73 4.65 3.95
CA ALA A 84 -14.36 4.94 3.55
C ALA A 84 -14.27 6.29 2.83
N CYS A 85 -13.06 6.85 2.74
CA CYS A 85 -12.76 8.01 1.93
C CYS A 85 -11.53 7.72 1.07
N SER A 86 -11.70 7.59 -0.23
CA SER A 86 -10.59 7.46 -1.20
C SER A 86 -11.10 7.43 -2.63
N SER A 87 -10.52 8.25 -3.49
CA SER A 87 -10.76 8.25 -4.94
C SER A 87 -9.84 7.27 -5.72
N GLY A 88 -8.92 6.58 -5.02
CA GLY A 88 -7.89 5.73 -5.64
C GLY A 88 -8.02 4.23 -5.29
N ASN A 89 -6.85 3.59 -5.20
CA ASN A 89 -6.72 2.15 -4.98
C ASN A 89 -7.46 1.62 -3.74
N HIS A 90 -7.50 2.42 -2.66
CA HIS A 90 -8.17 2.02 -1.42
C HIS A 90 -9.70 2.02 -1.59
N GLY A 91 -10.28 3.09 -2.17
CA GLY A 91 -11.72 3.13 -2.42
C GLY A 91 -12.20 1.98 -3.28
N ARG A 92 -11.47 1.69 -4.38
CA ARG A 92 -11.75 0.54 -5.24
C ARG A 92 -11.66 -0.80 -4.49
N ALA A 93 -10.62 -0.96 -3.65
CA ALA A 93 -10.47 -2.18 -2.87
C ALA A 93 -11.62 -2.38 -1.86
N VAL A 94 -12.01 -1.32 -1.15
CA VAL A 94 -13.14 -1.38 -0.20
C VAL A 94 -14.44 -1.69 -0.92
N ALA A 95 -14.72 -1.02 -2.07
CA ALA A 95 -15.91 -1.27 -2.87
C ALA A 95 -16.01 -2.74 -3.28
N TRP A 96 -14.95 -3.27 -3.91
CA TRP A 96 -14.93 -4.64 -4.38
C TRP A 96 -15.08 -5.66 -3.23
N VAL A 97 -14.32 -5.51 -2.14
CA VAL A 97 -14.41 -6.45 -0.99
C VAL A 97 -15.78 -6.39 -0.32
N ALA A 98 -16.35 -5.21 -0.20
CA ALA A 98 -17.68 -5.04 0.36
C ALA A 98 -18.74 -5.75 -0.49
N GLY A 99 -18.65 -5.64 -1.82
CA GLY A 99 -19.52 -6.37 -2.75
C GLY A 99 -19.39 -7.89 -2.62
N GLU A 100 -18.16 -8.43 -2.54
CA GLU A 100 -17.91 -9.87 -2.39
C GLU A 100 -18.42 -10.43 -1.04
N LEU A 101 -18.53 -9.58 -0.02
CA LEU A 101 -18.98 -9.98 1.33
C LEU A 101 -20.42 -9.57 1.63
N ASP A 102 -21.16 -9.02 0.67
CA ASP A 102 -22.52 -8.46 0.86
C ASP A 102 -22.59 -7.44 2.01
N VAL A 103 -21.54 -6.61 2.16
CA VAL A 103 -21.43 -5.55 3.17
C VAL A 103 -21.75 -4.20 2.53
N PRO A 104 -22.75 -3.45 3.00
CA PRO A 104 -23.01 -2.10 2.47
C PRO A 104 -21.77 -1.20 2.65
N ALA A 105 -21.30 -0.55 1.58
CA ALA A 105 -20.16 0.36 1.64
C ALA A 105 -20.57 1.75 1.14
N THR A 106 -20.26 2.80 1.93
CA THR A 106 -20.39 4.19 1.50
C THR A 106 -18.97 4.76 1.35
N ILE A 107 -18.64 5.23 0.14
CA ILE A 107 -17.31 5.75 -0.17
C ILE A 107 -17.44 7.22 -0.55
N PHE A 108 -16.74 8.08 0.21
CA PHE A 108 -16.68 9.50 -0.05
C PHE A 108 -15.50 9.83 -0.95
N VAL A 109 -15.75 10.66 -1.97
CA VAL A 109 -14.75 11.10 -2.95
C VAL A 109 -14.97 12.56 -3.30
N PRO A 110 -13.93 13.33 -3.67
CA PRO A 110 -14.09 14.69 -4.20
C PRO A 110 -14.85 14.69 -5.52
N GLU A 111 -15.51 15.82 -5.86
CA GLU A 111 -16.30 15.98 -7.09
C GLU A 111 -15.48 15.82 -8.38
N TRP A 112 -14.18 16.05 -8.32
CA TRP A 112 -13.25 15.90 -9.46
C TRP A 112 -12.74 14.47 -9.67
N VAL A 113 -13.24 13.48 -8.93
CA VAL A 113 -12.81 12.08 -9.11
C VAL A 113 -12.93 11.65 -10.56
N ASP A 114 -11.91 10.92 -11.03
CA ASP A 114 -11.89 10.34 -12.37
C ASP A 114 -13.14 9.50 -12.63
N PRO A 115 -13.87 9.76 -13.73
CA PRO A 115 -15.14 9.06 -14.04
C PRO A 115 -14.99 7.54 -14.16
N VAL A 116 -13.83 7.03 -14.61
CA VAL A 116 -13.58 5.58 -14.73
C VAL A 116 -13.43 4.96 -13.35
N LYS A 117 -12.72 5.63 -12.44
CA LYS A 117 -12.58 5.18 -11.04
C LYS A 117 -13.92 5.20 -10.32
N LEU A 118 -14.72 6.27 -10.53
CA LEU A 118 -16.05 6.39 -9.98
C LEU A 118 -16.97 5.26 -10.46
N ALA A 119 -16.98 5.01 -11.77
CA ALA A 119 -17.78 3.95 -12.37
C ALA A 119 -17.41 2.58 -11.79
N GLY A 120 -16.12 2.26 -11.72
CA GLY A 120 -15.65 0.99 -11.16
C GLY A 120 -16.09 0.75 -9.71
N MET A 121 -16.01 1.77 -8.84
CA MET A 121 -16.50 1.63 -7.45
C MET A 121 -18.01 1.40 -7.38
N ARG A 122 -18.80 2.04 -8.27
CA ARG A 122 -20.25 1.84 -8.34
C ARG A 122 -20.62 0.47 -8.93
N GLU A 123 -19.90 0.00 -9.92
CA GLU A 123 -20.06 -1.35 -10.50
C GLU A 123 -19.80 -2.44 -9.45
N ASP A 124 -18.86 -2.20 -8.54
CA ASP A 124 -18.60 -3.07 -7.40
C ASP A 124 -19.65 -2.94 -6.27
N GLY A 125 -20.72 -2.14 -6.46
CA GLY A 125 -21.87 -2.04 -5.57
C GLY A 125 -21.77 -1.01 -4.45
N ALA A 126 -20.73 -0.16 -4.41
CA ALA A 126 -20.60 0.88 -3.40
C ALA A 126 -21.54 2.09 -3.64
N ASP A 127 -22.11 2.65 -2.54
CA ASP A 127 -22.73 3.97 -2.52
C ASP A 127 -21.62 5.04 -2.54
N VAL A 128 -21.29 5.54 -3.74
CA VAL A 128 -20.24 6.55 -3.89
C VAL A 128 -20.82 7.95 -3.84
N ARG A 129 -20.39 8.72 -2.84
CA ARG A 129 -20.83 10.10 -2.58
C ARG A 129 -19.76 11.09 -2.99
N LEU A 130 -20.08 11.96 -3.93
CA LEU A 130 -19.24 13.06 -4.36
C LEU A 130 -19.47 14.25 -3.41
N VAL A 131 -18.39 14.69 -2.73
CA VAL A 131 -18.48 15.76 -1.74
C VAL A 131 -17.25 16.65 -1.80
N GLY A 132 -17.49 17.92 -2.02
CA GLY A 132 -16.46 18.96 -1.97
C GLY A 132 -15.45 18.93 -3.11
N THR A 133 -14.52 19.86 -3.05
CA THR A 133 -13.51 20.10 -4.07
C THR A 133 -12.11 19.64 -3.63
N SER A 134 -11.99 19.09 -2.43
CA SER A 134 -10.72 18.56 -1.88
C SER A 134 -10.91 17.19 -1.23
N TYR A 135 -9.81 16.50 -1.02
CA TYR A 135 -9.81 15.25 -0.26
C TYR A 135 -10.27 15.49 1.20
N ASP A 136 -9.83 16.59 1.81
CA ASP A 136 -10.15 16.91 3.21
C ASP A 136 -11.64 17.14 3.42
N GLU A 137 -12.33 17.80 2.47
CA GLU A 137 -13.77 17.98 2.52
C GLU A 137 -14.51 16.64 2.43
N ALA A 138 -14.09 15.75 1.53
CA ALA A 138 -14.65 14.41 1.41
C ALA A 138 -14.37 13.56 2.68
N ALA A 139 -13.17 13.65 3.24
CA ALA A 139 -12.80 12.98 4.48
C ALA A 139 -13.61 13.47 5.68
N ALA A 140 -13.79 14.79 5.82
CA ALA A 140 -14.62 15.38 6.86
C ALA A 140 -16.07 14.88 6.77
N ALA A 141 -16.64 14.80 5.57
CA ALA A 141 -17.98 14.25 5.35
C ALA A 141 -18.07 12.76 5.70
N ALA A 142 -17.04 11.98 5.37
CA ALA A 142 -16.97 10.57 5.74
C ALA A 142 -16.94 10.40 7.28
N HIS A 143 -16.15 11.20 7.99
CA HIS A 143 -16.11 11.17 9.46
C HIS A 143 -17.43 11.63 10.09
N GLN A 144 -18.13 12.62 9.52
CA GLN A 144 -19.46 13.00 9.97
C GLN A 144 -20.46 11.84 9.80
N GLU A 145 -20.37 11.10 8.69
CA GLU A 145 -21.23 9.92 8.46
C GLU A 145 -20.92 8.81 9.48
N VAL A 146 -19.65 8.57 9.81
CA VAL A 146 -19.24 7.66 10.88
C VAL A 146 -19.85 8.07 12.22
N GLN A 147 -19.74 9.34 12.60
CA GLN A 147 -20.32 9.86 13.84
C GLN A 147 -21.84 9.71 13.89
N ARG A 148 -22.51 9.98 12.77
CA ARG A 148 -23.96 9.91 12.64
C ARG A 148 -24.50 8.48 12.71
N THR A 149 -23.78 7.51 12.14
CA THR A 149 -24.29 6.15 11.93
C THR A 149 -23.67 5.11 12.87
N GLY A 150 -22.50 5.39 13.46
CA GLY A 150 -21.72 4.42 14.21
C GLY A 150 -21.05 3.35 13.35
N ARG A 151 -21.11 3.45 12.01
CA ARG A 151 -20.51 2.49 11.10
C ARG A 151 -18.99 2.56 11.17
N PRO A 152 -18.26 1.42 11.08
CA PRO A 152 -16.81 1.40 11.05
C PRO A 152 -16.25 2.20 9.87
N PHE A 153 -15.20 2.98 10.13
CA PHE A 153 -14.38 3.59 9.09
C PHE A 153 -13.29 2.61 8.65
N VAL A 154 -13.14 2.41 7.35
CA VAL A 154 -12.06 1.61 6.77
C VAL A 154 -10.95 2.56 6.37
N HIS A 155 -9.96 2.70 7.26
CA HIS A 155 -8.84 3.63 7.08
C HIS A 155 -7.92 3.15 5.96
N PRO A 156 -7.36 4.02 5.10
CA PRO A 156 -6.51 3.61 3.97
C PRO A 156 -5.15 3.00 4.37
N PHE A 157 -4.69 3.20 5.62
CA PHE A 157 -3.41 2.69 6.13
C PHE A 157 -3.34 2.60 7.66
N ASP A 158 -3.81 3.60 8.43
CA ASP A 158 -3.59 3.70 9.88
C ASP A 158 -4.62 2.88 10.69
N ASP A 159 -4.61 1.58 10.46
CA ASP A 159 -5.48 0.61 11.12
C ASP A 159 -4.75 -0.73 11.24
N VAL A 160 -4.83 -1.37 12.41
CA VAL A 160 -4.12 -2.63 12.72
C VAL A 160 -4.54 -3.75 11.78
N ASP A 161 -5.84 -3.92 11.52
CA ASP A 161 -6.33 -4.97 10.63
C ASP A 161 -5.94 -4.70 9.18
N VAL A 162 -5.96 -3.42 8.74
CA VAL A 162 -5.52 -3.02 7.41
C VAL A 162 -4.03 -3.30 7.26
N ALA A 163 -3.19 -2.86 8.19
CA ALA A 163 -1.74 -3.08 8.15
C ALA A 163 -1.39 -4.58 8.19
N ALA A 164 -2.10 -5.37 8.99
CA ALA A 164 -1.93 -6.83 9.03
C ALA A 164 -2.28 -7.48 7.68
N GLY A 165 -3.38 -7.05 7.04
CA GLY A 165 -3.72 -7.50 5.69
C GLY A 165 -2.62 -7.21 4.68
N GLN A 166 -2.03 -6.01 4.71
CA GLN A 166 -0.91 -5.64 3.84
C GLN A 166 0.34 -6.46 4.13
N GLY A 167 0.57 -6.81 5.40
CA GLY A 167 1.69 -7.68 5.82
C GLY A 167 1.64 -9.09 5.23
N THR A 168 0.49 -9.56 4.75
CA THR A 168 0.39 -10.87 4.07
C THR A 168 1.23 -10.95 2.79
N VAL A 169 1.64 -9.80 2.22
CA VAL A 169 2.61 -9.73 1.12
C VAL A 169 3.94 -10.36 1.53
N ALA A 170 4.41 -10.10 2.77
CA ALA A 170 5.65 -10.68 3.30
C ALA A 170 5.55 -12.20 3.47
N LEU A 171 4.41 -12.71 3.90
CA LEU A 171 4.20 -14.15 4.06
C LEU A 171 4.31 -14.87 2.72
N GLU A 172 3.70 -14.32 1.68
CA GLU A 172 3.82 -14.86 0.31
C GLU A 172 5.24 -14.72 -0.25
N ILE A 173 5.99 -13.69 0.14
CA ILE A 173 7.42 -13.57 -0.20
C ILE A 173 8.21 -14.70 0.47
N LEU A 174 8.01 -14.93 1.76
CA LEU A 174 8.72 -15.98 2.51
C LEU A 174 8.42 -17.41 2.00
N GLU A 175 7.23 -17.65 1.46
CA GLU A 175 6.90 -18.94 0.81
C GLU A 175 7.73 -19.20 -0.45
N VAL A 176 8.10 -18.17 -1.21
CA VAL A 176 8.80 -18.29 -2.50
C VAL A 176 10.30 -18.02 -2.37
N VAL A 177 10.68 -17.10 -1.47
CA VAL A 177 12.04 -16.67 -1.22
C VAL A 177 12.28 -16.72 0.29
N PRO A 178 12.40 -17.92 0.90
CA PRO A 178 12.51 -18.08 2.36
C PRO A 178 13.79 -17.49 2.94
N ASP A 179 14.82 -17.32 2.12
CA ASP A 179 16.11 -16.74 2.45
C ASP A 179 16.25 -15.27 1.99
N VAL A 180 15.11 -14.56 1.78
CA VAL A 180 15.10 -13.16 1.37
C VAL A 180 15.94 -12.30 2.33
N ARG A 181 16.81 -11.47 1.75
CA ARG A 181 17.70 -10.58 2.51
C ARG A 181 17.25 -9.12 2.47
N HIS A 182 16.59 -8.70 1.38
CA HIS A 182 16.11 -7.33 1.23
C HIS A 182 14.70 -7.32 0.65
N VAL A 183 13.82 -6.52 1.23
CA VAL A 183 12.49 -6.24 0.69
C VAL A 183 12.35 -4.74 0.46
N ILE A 184 12.23 -4.36 -0.80
CA ILE A 184 12.05 -2.97 -1.23
C ILE A 184 10.56 -2.71 -1.40
N VAL A 185 10.03 -1.72 -0.71
CA VAL A 185 8.59 -1.44 -0.65
C VAL A 185 8.30 0.05 -0.69
N CYS A 186 7.20 0.47 -1.32
CA CYS A 186 6.80 1.87 -1.34
C CYS A 186 6.36 2.36 0.05
N LEU A 187 6.63 3.67 0.33
CA LEU A 187 6.28 4.33 1.58
C LEU A 187 5.46 5.60 1.32
N SER A 188 4.26 5.60 1.85
CA SER A 188 3.38 6.76 2.01
C SER A 188 2.80 6.73 3.43
N GLY A 189 1.54 6.40 3.63
CA GLY A 189 0.90 6.24 4.94
C GLY A 189 1.41 5.10 5.82
N GLY A 190 2.34 4.29 5.35
CA GLY A 190 3.07 3.27 6.14
C GLY A 190 2.38 1.91 6.29
N GLY A 191 1.13 1.74 5.89
CA GLY A 191 0.39 0.48 6.09
C GLY A 191 1.04 -0.73 5.40
N LEU A 192 1.54 -0.58 4.16
CA LEU A 192 2.24 -1.65 3.46
C LEU A 192 3.65 -1.87 4.06
N ALA A 193 4.47 -0.82 4.13
CA ALA A 193 5.84 -0.94 4.61
C ALA A 193 5.90 -1.43 6.06
N GLY A 194 5.09 -0.85 6.95
CA GLY A 194 5.00 -1.28 8.35
C GLY A 194 4.43 -2.69 8.51
N GLY A 195 3.38 -3.03 7.74
CA GLY A 195 2.79 -4.37 7.77
C GLY A 195 3.76 -5.44 7.29
N VAL A 196 4.45 -5.21 6.15
CA VAL A 196 5.48 -6.13 5.61
C VAL A 196 6.61 -6.31 6.60
N ALA A 197 7.16 -5.21 7.14
CA ALA A 197 8.24 -5.28 8.11
C ALA A 197 7.83 -6.05 9.38
N ALA A 198 6.67 -5.74 9.95
CA ALA A 198 6.17 -6.44 11.13
C ALA A 198 5.95 -7.95 10.88
N ALA A 199 5.39 -8.31 9.72
CA ALA A 199 5.18 -9.70 9.36
C ALA A 199 6.50 -10.47 9.22
N LEU A 200 7.52 -9.89 8.60
CA LEU A 200 8.86 -10.49 8.51
C LEU A 200 9.44 -10.72 9.90
N ARG A 201 9.40 -9.74 10.80
CA ARG A 201 9.89 -9.88 12.18
C ARG A 201 9.13 -10.94 12.97
N ALA A 202 7.81 -10.99 12.86
CA ALA A 202 6.98 -12.00 13.51
C ALA A 202 7.30 -13.43 13.06
N HIS A 203 7.84 -13.60 11.85
CA HIS A 203 8.27 -14.90 11.30
C HIS A 203 9.79 -15.15 11.43
N GLY A 204 10.48 -14.36 12.25
CA GLY A 204 11.90 -14.55 12.52
C GLY A 204 12.82 -14.23 11.35
N SER A 205 12.34 -13.45 10.37
CA SER A 205 13.18 -13.02 9.24
C SER A 205 13.99 -11.78 9.61
N ASP A 206 15.28 -11.81 9.34
CA ASP A 206 16.22 -10.70 9.49
C ASP A 206 16.37 -9.89 8.18
N ALA A 207 15.47 -10.09 7.22
CA ALA A 207 15.49 -9.35 5.96
C ALA A 207 15.43 -7.84 6.20
N GLU A 208 16.32 -7.08 5.57
CA GLU A 208 16.30 -5.62 5.60
C GLU A 208 15.10 -5.10 4.80
N VAL A 209 14.27 -4.28 5.43
CA VAL A 209 13.14 -3.61 4.76
C VAL A 209 13.54 -2.21 4.38
N VAL A 210 13.57 -1.94 3.07
CA VAL A 210 13.88 -0.63 2.50
C VAL A 210 12.59 0.03 2.02
N ALA A 211 12.19 1.09 2.69
CA ALA A 211 11.02 1.87 2.33
C ALA A 211 11.38 3.03 1.39
N VAL A 212 10.63 3.16 0.30
CA VAL A 212 10.89 4.14 -0.77
C VAL A 212 9.74 5.13 -0.90
N SER A 213 10.01 6.41 -0.70
CA SER A 213 9.08 7.51 -0.94
C SER A 213 9.40 8.23 -2.25
N ALA A 214 8.38 8.79 -2.90
CA ALA A 214 8.59 9.78 -3.96
C ALA A 214 8.99 11.13 -3.34
N GLU A 215 9.83 11.91 -4.04
CA GLU A 215 10.32 13.20 -3.53
C GLU A 215 9.19 14.19 -3.19
N ARG A 216 8.09 14.14 -3.94
CA ARG A 216 6.91 14.99 -3.73
C ARG A 216 5.80 14.35 -2.87
N ALA A 217 6.06 13.14 -2.33
CA ALA A 217 5.15 12.41 -1.45
C ALA A 217 5.94 11.74 -0.32
N ARG A 218 6.69 12.54 0.47
CA ARG A 218 7.63 12.05 1.48
C ARG A 218 7.23 12.40 2.92
N VAL A 219 5.93 12.59 3.19
CA VAL A 219 5.45 13.02 4.52
C VAL A 219 5.90 12.07 5.63
N MET A 220 5.77 10.74 5.43
CA MET A 220 6.24 9.77 6.42
C MET A 220 7.77 9.84 6.62
N PHE A 221 8.55 9.98 5.54
CA PHE A 221 10.01 10.13 5.62
C PHE A 221 10.42 11.35 6.46
N GLU A 222 9.81 12.51 6.23
CA GLU A 222 10.11 13.72 7.01
C GLU A 222 9.58 13.62 8.45
N SER A 223 8.44 12.95 8.65
CA SER A 223 7.90 12.68 9.98
C SER A 223 8.83 11.80 10.82
N LEU A 224 9.42 10.78 10.22
CA LEU A 224 10.41 9.91 10.88
C LEU A 224 11.66 10.68 11.29
N LYS A 225 12.16 11.58 10.44
CA LYS A 225 13.29 12.48 10.77
C LYS A 225 12.95 13.43 11.92
N ALA A 226 11.71 13.92 11.96
CA ALA A 226 11.23 14.81 13.03
C ALA A 226 10.86 14.05 14.33
N GLY A 227 10.78 12.71 14.28
CA GLY A 227 10.37 11.88 15.42
C GLY A 227 8.88 11.94 15.77
N ARG A 228 8.05 12.57 14.93
CA ARG A 228 6.60 12.72 15.10
C ARG A 228 5.91 12.92 13.75
N PRO A 229 4.62 12.59 13.62
CA PRO A 229 3.85 12.92 12.43
C PRO A 229 3.89 14.43 12.11
N LEU A 230 4.01 14.75 10.82
CA LEU A 230 4.00 16.11 10.29
C LEU A 230 2.89 16.25 9.25
N GLU A 231 2.46 17.49 9.04
CA GLU A 231 1.73 17.92 7.83
C GLU A 231 2.71 18.62 6.91
N LEU A 232 2.66 18.27 5.63
CA LEU A 232 3.40 18.94 4.55
C LEU A 232 2.41 19.40 3.49
N GLU A 233 2.77 20.47 2.78
CA GLU A 233 2.02 20.88 1.60
C GLU A 233 2.02 19.76 0.55
N GLU A 234 0.85 19.46 0.00
CA GLU A 234 0.72 18.41 -1.01
C GLU A 234 1.22 18.91 -2.37
N GLU A 235 2.18 18.21 -2.93
CA GLU A 235 2.75 18.48 -4.23
C GLU A 235 2.21 17.48 -5.28
N SER A 236 2.05 17.95 -6.52
CA SER A 236 1.67 17.07 -7.64
C SER A 236 2.80 16.10 -7.96
N THR A 237 2.51 14.80 -7.96
CA THR A 237 3.48 13.72 -8.21
C THR A 237 2.93 12.70 -9.20
N ILE A 238 3.82 12.09 -10.00
CA ILE A 238 3.49 10.93 -10.84
C ILE A 238 3.10 9.71 -9.98
N ALA A 239 3.60 9.65 -8.75
CA ALA A 239 3.26 8.63 -7.77
C ALA A 239 2.01 9.00 -6.95
N SER A 240 0.93 9.42 -7.61
CA SER A 240 -0.29 9.93 -6.98
C SER A 240 -0.91 8.99 -5.92
N ALA A 241 -0.68 7.68 -6.02
CA ALA A 241 -1.10 6.71 -4.99
C ALA A 241 -0.34 6.85 -3.65
N LEU A 242 0.76 7.62 -3.63
CA LEU A 242 1.58 7.89 -2.45
C LEU A 242 1.36 9.31 -1.89
N SER A 243 0.62 10.17 -2.60
CA SER A 243 0.32 11.54 -2.13
C SER A 243 -0.60 11.54 -0.90
N GLY A 244 -0.67 12.71 -0.24
CA GLY A 244 -1.45 12.93 0.96
C GLY A 244 -0.68 12.81 2.27
N GLY A 245 -1.30 13.30 3.35
CA GLY A 245 -0.77 13.28 4.71
C GLY A 245 -0.82 11.89 5.35
N ILE A 246 -0.22 11.81 6.53
CA ILE A 246 -0.26 10.59 7.37
C ILE A 246 -1.11 10.77 8.63
N GLU A 247 -1.78 11.91 8.75
CA GLU A 247 -2.53 12.39 9.92
C GLU A 247 -1.64 12.64 11.16
N LEU A 248 -1.84 13.76 11.84
CA LEU A 248 -1.07 14.13 13.06
C LEU A 248 -1.33 13.17 14.22
N GLU A 249 -2.51 12.55 14.25
CA GLU A 249 -2.93 11.57 15.26
C GLU A 249 -2.68 10.12 14.80
N ASN A 250 -1.72 9.90 13.87
CA ASN A 250 -1.36 8.55 13.42
C ASN A 250 -1.05 7.65 14.61
N ARG A 251 -1.76 6.51 14.69
CA ARG A 251 -1.77 5.64 15.89
C ARG A 251 -1.05 4.31 15.69
N VAL A 252 -0.89 3.88 14.45
CA VAL A 252 -0.44 2.52 14.12
C VAL A 252 0.79 2.57 13.24
N THR A 253 0.65 3.19 12.06
CA THR A 253 1.62 2.99 10.98
C THR A 253 2.92 3.76 11.19
N PHE A 254 2.87 4.96 11.80
CA PHE A 254 4.09 5.70 12.12
C PHE A 254 5.01 4.89 13.04
N ASP A 255 4.45 4.31 14.10
CA ASP A 255 5.21 3.48 15.05
C ASP A 255 5.70 2.17 14.41
N LEU A 256 4.89 1.50 13.58
CA LEU A 256 5.30 0.30 12.86
C LEU A 256 6.50 0.57 11.94
N VAL A 257 6.40 1.63 11.14
CA VAL A 257 7.49 2.02 10.23
C VAL A 257 8.74 2.41 11.02
N ARG A 258 8.59 3.25 12.05
CA ARG A 258 9.70 3.72 12.89
C ARG A 258 10.46 2.56 13.57
N ARG A 259 9.75 1.49 13.96
CA ARG A 259 10.34 0.38 14.73
C ARG A 259 10.90 -0.73 13.86
N HIS A 260 10.31 -0.99 12.69
CA HIS A 260 10.54 -2.22 11.95
C HIS A 260 11.08 -2.02 10.54
N VAL A 261 11.03 -0.81 9.98
CA VAL A 261 11.64 -0.50 8.70
C VAL A 261 13.08 -0.05 8.92
N ASP A 262 14.02 -0.68 8.22
CA ASP A 262 15.45 -0.53 8.49
C ASP A 262 16.07 0.65 7.74
N ARG A 263 15.63 0.89 6.50
CA ARG A 263 16.18 1.94 5.63
C ARG A 263 15.08 2.71 4.92
N HIS A 264 15.33 4.01 4.71
CA HIS A 264 14.41 4.89 4.00
C HIS A 264 15.16 5.63 2.90
N VAL A 265 14.64 5.59 1.68
CA VAL A 265 15.16 6.31 0.53
C VAL A 265 14.08 7.12 -0.16
N VAL A 266 14.50 8.15 -0.89
CA VAL A 266 13.61 9.02 -1.66
C VAL A 266 14.06 8.98 -3.11
N VAL A 267 13.10 8.83 -4.03
CA VAL A 267 13.35 8.82 -5.49
C VAL A 267 12.72 10.03 -6.15
N GLU A 268 13.41 10.55 -7.14
CA GLU A 268 12.96 11.70 -7.94
C GLU A 268 11.83 11.31 -8.91
N GLU A 269 10.97 12.28 -9.26
CA GLU A 269 9.87 12.08 -10.22
C GLU A 269 10.35 11.51 -11.57
N ALA A 270 11.46 12.04 -12.08
CA ALA A 270 12.04 11.57 -13.33
C ALA A 270 12.52 10.10 -13.27
N ALA A 271 13.01 9.65 -12.11
CA ALA A 271 13.40 8.26 -11.90
C ALA A 271 12.19 7.34 -11.88
N ILE A 272 11.09 7.79 -11.28
CA ILE A 272 9.83 7.04 -11.26
C ILE A 272 9.29 6.90 -12.69
N GLU A 273 9.28 7.99 -13.48
CA GLU A 273 8.83 7.97 -14.88
C GLU A 273 9.66 6.99 -15.72
N ARG A 274 11.01 7.04 -15.59
CA ARG A 274 11.91 6.07 -16.24
C ARG A 274 11.61 4.63 -15.83
N ALA A 275 11.40 4.38 -14.53
CA ALA A 275 11.10 3.05 -14.02
C ALA A 275 9.77 2.48 -14.56
N MET A 276 8.73 3.32 -14.68
CA MET A 276 7.47 2.94 -15.34
C MET A 276 7.71 2.56 -16.81
N GLY A 277 8.49 3.35 -17.55
CA GLY A 277 8.85 3.09 -18.94
C GLY A 277 9.64 1.79 -19.11
N ILE A 278 10.63 1.53 -18.25
CA ILE A 278 11.42 0.29 -18.23
C ILE A 278 10.52 -0.91 -17.89
N ALA A 279 9.65 -0.79 -16.88
CA ALA A 279 8.71 -1.84 -16.50
C ALA A 279 7.81 -2.26 -17.68
N ALA A 280 7.27 -1.30 -18.41
CA ALA A 280 6.42 -1.57 -19.56
C ALA A 280 7.17 -2.20 -20.73
N ARG A 281 8.36 -1.65 -21.10
CA ARG A 281 9.09 -2.08 -22.30
C ARG A 281 9.90 -3.37 -22.13
N HIS A 282 10.50 -3.55 -20.95
CA HIS A 282 11.48 -4.62 -20.73
C HIS A 282 11.00 -5.70 -19.76
N LEU A 283 10.10 -5.36 -18.83
CA LEU A 283 9.53 -6.34 -17.89
C LEU A 283 8.11 -6.77 -18.30
N HIS A 284 7.51 -6.09 -19.29
CA HIS A 284 6.14 -6.31 -19.77
C HIS A 284 5.08 -6.14 -18.68
N LEU A 285 5.32 -5.19 -17.77
CA LEU A 285 4.46 -4.90 -16.63
C LEU A 285 3.83 -3.52 -16.75
N VAL A 286 2.53 -3.44 -16.54
CA VAL A 286 1.81 -2.17 -16.32
C VAL A 286 1.94 -1.81 -14.85
N VAL A 287 2.62 -0.68 -14.56
CA VAL A 287 2.91 -0.23 -13.20
C VAL A 287 2.55 1.24 -13.07
N GLU A 288 1.82 1.60 -12.01
CA GLU A 288 1.58 3.01 -11.66
C GLU A 288 2.80 3.64 -10.97
N GLY A 289 2.85 4.98 -10.87
CA GLY A 289 3.99 5.67 -10.25
C GLY A 289 4.30 5.18 -8.83
N GLY A 290 3.29 5.01 -7.98
CA GLY A 290 3.47 4.47 -6.63
C GLY A 290 3.97 3.02 -6.60
N GLY A 291 3.63 2.22 -7.62
CA GLY A 291 4.14 0.86 -7.79
C GLY A 291 5.58 0.81 -8.32
N ALA A 292 6.03 1.87 -8.98
CA ALA A 292 7.33 1.94 -9.63
C ALA A 292 8.47 2.48 -8.74
N VAL A 293 8.17 3.10 -7.58
CA VAL A 293 9.23 3.73 -6.75
C VAL A 293 10.30 2.75 -6.29
N GLY A 294 9.93 1.50 -5.97
CA GLY A 294 10.89 0.46 -5.59
C GLY A 294 11.82 0.07 -6.75
N LEU A 295 11.28 -0.02 -7.97
CA LEU A 295 12.06 -0.23 -9.18
C LEU A 295 12.96 0.99 -9.46
N ALA A 296 12.46 2.22 -9.28
CA ALA A 296 13.25 3.42 -9.43
C ALA A 296 14.46 3.44 -8.48
N ALA A 297 14.25 3.10 -7.20
CA ALA A 297 15.35 3.02 -6.23
C ALA A 297 16.42 1.98 -6.63
N LEU A 298 16.00 0.84 -7.18
CA LEU A 298 16.89 -0.19 -7.70
C LEU A 298 17.67 0.33 -8.92
N PHE A 299 17.00 0.95 -9.91
CA PHE A 299 17.60 1.38 -11.17
C PHE A 299 18.55 2.57 -11.01
N GLU A 300 18.28 3.44 -10.05
CA GLU A 300 19.16 4.58 -9.71
C GLU A 300 20.33 4.18 -8.77
N GLY A 301 20.43 2.90 -8.40
CA GLY A 301 21.52 2.41 -7.55
C GLY A 301 21.50 2.98 -6.13
N LEU A 302 20.32 3.41 -5.63
CA LEU A 302 20.16 3.93 -4.26
C LEU A 302 20.34 2.86 -3.19
N LEU A 303 20.47 1.61 -3.61
CA LEU A 303 20.81 0.45 -2.81
C LEU A 303 22.13 -0.08 -3.34
N PRO A 304 23.28 0.18 -2.70
CA PRO A 304 24.59 -0.27 -3.15
C PRO A 304 24.64 -1.78 -3.37
N ALA A 305 25.37 -2.22 -4.39
CA ALA A 305 25.45 -3.64 -4.75
C ALA A 305 26.06 -4.50 -3.62
N GLU A 306 27.01 -3.93 -2.86
CA GLU A 306 27.61 -4.54 -1.68
C GLU A 306 26.60 -4.79 -0.56
N ASP A 307 25.58 -3.94 -0.43
CA ASP A 307 24.50 -4.09 0.55
C ASP A 307 23.42 -5.09 0.09
N ARG A 308 23.49 -5.57 -1.16
CA ARG A 308 22.51 -6.49 -1.76
C ARG A 308 23.02 -7.93 -1.89
N ALA A 309 23.85 -8.35 -0.96
CA ALA A 309 24.28 -9.76 -0.89
C ALA A 309 23.09 -10.65 -0.53
N GLY A 310 22.64 -11.49 -1.49
CA GLY A 310 21.52 -12.41 -1.34
C GLY A 310 20.23 -11.95 -2.06
N PRO A 311 19.14 -12.72 -1.92
CA PRO A 311 17.89 -12.46 -2.63
C PRO A 311 17.25 -11.15 -2.21
N THR A 312 16.92 -10.32 -3.20
CA THR A 312 16.21 -9.03 -3.05
C THR A 312 14.84 -9.13 -3.70
N VAL A 313 13.80 -8.76 -2.97
CA VAL A 313 12.42 -8.71 -3.51
C VAL A 313 11.95 -7.27 -3.58
N VAL A 314 11.55 -6.82 -4.78
CA VAL A 314 10.91 -5.51 -4.97
C VAL A 314 9.40 -5.69 -5.07
N VAL A 315 8.66 -5.01 -4.22
CA VAL A 315 7.19 -5.03 -4.25
C VAL A 315 6.67 -4.01 -5.26
N VAL A 316 6.13 -4.51 -6.38
CA VAL A 316 5.42 -3.71 -7.38
C VAL A 316 3.98 -3.53 -6.90
N SER A 317 3.73 -2.46 -6.16
CA SER A 317 2.57 -2.32 -5.28
C SER A 317 1.24 -2.07 -6.00
N GLY A 318 1.24 -1.58 -7.25
CA GLY A 318 0.03 -1.31 -8.02
C GLY A 318 0.28 -0.98 -9.48
N GLY A 319 -0.77 -1.12 -10.30
CA GLY A 319 -0.75 -0.89 -11.74
C GLY A 319 -1.94 -0.06 -12.27
N ASN A 320 -2.67 0.62 -11.41
CA ASN A 320 -3.84 1.41 -11.78
C ASN A 320 -3.44 2.78 -12.37
N VAL A 321 -2.82 2.76 -13.54
CA VAL A 321 -2.41 3.94 -14.30
C VAL A 321 -3.31 4.12 -15.52
N ASP A 322 -3.57 5.38 -15.88
CA ASP A 322 -4.26 5.71 -17.12
C ASP A 322 -3.45 5.24 -18.34
N ALA A 323 -4.13 4.59 -19.30
CA ALA A 323 -3.48 4.01 -20.46
C ALA A 323 -2.83 5.07 -21.38
N THR A 324 -3.46 6.24 -21.52
CA THR A 324 -2.91 7.36 -22.32
C THR A 324 -1.64 7.89 -21.67
N ARG A 325 -1.69 8.10 -20.34
CA ARG A 325 -0.53 8.54 -19.58
C ARG A 325 0.63 7.53 -19.65
N LEU A 326 0.33 6.23 -19.54
CA LEU A 326 1.37 5.20 -19.69
C LEU A 326 1.97 5.21 -21.10
N ALA A 327 1.15 5.33 -22.14
CA ALA A 327 1.64 5.40 -23.52
C ALA A 327 2.57 6.61 -23.76
N GLU A 328 2.25 7.77 -23.19
CA GLU A 328 3.13 8.93 -23.22
C GLU A 328 4.49 8.67 -22.56
N ILE A 329 4.49 8.02 -21.39
CA ILE A 329 5.72 7.66 -20.67
C ILE A 329 6.56 6.69 -21.51
N VAL A 330 5.94 5.63 -22.02
CA VAL A 330 6.63 4.60 -22.83
C VAL A 330 7.24 5.18 -24.10
N THR A 331 6.63 6.20 -24.69
CA THR A 331 7.16 6.84 -25.91
C THR A 331 8.30 7.83 -25.66
N ARG A 332 8.42 8.39 -24.46
CA ARG A 332 9.49 9.35 -24.09
C ARG A 332 10.73 8.65 -23.51
N ALA A 333 10.53 7.56 -22.83
CA ALA A 333 11.57 6.78 -22.18
C ALA A 333 12.21 5.79 -23.17
#